data_0efc1ba16063e8732d3456ac59ef7caa
#
_entry.id   0efc1ba16063e8732d3456ac59ef7caa
#
_cell.length_a   1.000
_cell.length_b   1.000
_cell.length_c   1.000
_cell.angle_alpha   90.00
_cell.angle_beta   90.00
_cell.angle_gamma   90.00
#
_symmetry.space_group_name_H-M   'P 1'
#
loop_
_entity.id
_entity.type
_entity.pdbx_description
1 polymer ?
#
loop_
_entity_poly.entity_id
_entity_poly.type
_entity_poly.pdbx_seq_one_letter_code
_entity_poly.pdbx_strand_id
1 'polypeptide(L)'
;MLALDFKSGGRRAGVGAGLLQGNVVNEACERVAALIDPAFLVNAIVDQRGRVGQVFGGHWRAAHARACDVYSSSHARRIESKRKLVIVSCGGSPYDINMIQAHKALDMAVQACVDGGSIILLAECRDGLGRADFLKWFDSPDSRTLETRLKDAYEVNGQTAWALLTKTERFRVHMITELGDDDVRRMRMVPARSLDEALANLAQNPRGYVMPRGAALLPLLN
;
A
#
# COMPACT_ATOMS: atom_id res chain seq x y z
N MET A 1 -7.00 12.73 4.39
CA MET A 1 -7.20 13.60 5.59
C MET A 1 -7.55 12.78 6.84
N LEU A 2 -8.66 12.02 6.88
CA LEU A 2 -9.07 11.24 8.07
C LEU A 2 -7.99 10.26 8.59
N ALA A 3 -7.15 9.74 7.71
CA ALA A 3 -6.08 8.82 8.07
C ALA A 3 -4.89 9.48 8.79
N LEU A 4 -4.81 10.82 8.80
CA LEU A 4 -3.70 11.56 9.39
C LEU A 4 -4.01 11.99 10.83
N ASP A 5 -3.01 11.91 11.69
CA ASP A 5 -3.06 12.48 13.03
C ASP A 5 -2.52 13.91 12.99
N PHE A 6 -3.42 14.87 13.10
CA PHE A 6 -3.06 16.29 13.03
C PHE A 6 -2.35 16.81 14.27
N LYS A 7 -2.36 16.08 15.39
CA LYS A 7 -1.70 16.49 16.64
C LYS A 7 -0.27 15.94 16.71
N SER A 8 -0.13 14.64 16.55
CA SER A 8 1.18 13.95 16.65
C SER A 8 1.91 13.82 15.32
N GLY A 9 1.21 14.04 14.20
CA GLY A 9 1.72 13.78 12.86
C GLY A 9 1.64 12.30 12.48
N GLY A 10 1.78 12.02 11.18
CA GLY A 10 1.75 10.66 10.66
C GLY A 10 0.36 10.05 10.55
N ARG A 11 0.30 8.73 10.46
CA ARG A 11 -0.96 7.99 10.33
C ARG A 11 -1.58 7.77 11.71
N ARG A 12 -2.90 7.98 11.82
CA ARG A 12 -3.64 7.70 13.06
C ARG A 12 -3.53 6.24 13.46
N ALA A 13 -3.44 6.00 14.76
CA ALA A 13 -3.57 4.65 15.32
C ALA A 13 -4.92 4.03 14.88
N GLY A 14 -4.92 2.74 14.61
CA GLY A 14 -6.11 2.02 14.12
C GLY A 14 -6.39 2.17 12.62
N VAL A 15 -5.70 3.05 11.90
CA VAL A 15 -5.84 3.16 10.44
C VAL A 15 -4.82 2.26 9.76
N GLY A 16 -5.30 1.18 9.16
CA GLY A 16 -4.45 0.21 8.47
C GLY A 16 -5.24 -0.86 7.74
N ALA A 17 -4.55 -1.64 6.92
CA ALA A 17 -5.14 -2.79 6.25
C ALA A 17 -5.54 -3.85 7.28
N GLY A 18 -6.68 -4.51 7.04
CA GLY A 18 -7.22 -5.55 7.94
C GLY A 18 -7.89 -5.02 9.22
N LEU A 19 -7.98 -3.72 9.40
CA LEU A 19 -8.61 -3.09 10.57
C LEU A 19 -9.92 -2.41 10.15
N LEU A 20 -11.05 -2.91 10.65
CA LEU A 20 -12.38 -2.30 10.47
C LEU A 20 -12.78 -1.50 11.71
N GLN A 21 -12.82 -2.15 12.87
CA GLN A 21 -13.19 -1.52 14.13
C GLN A 21 -12.09 -0.58 14.62
N GLY A 22 -12.47 0.61 15.07
CA GLY A 22 -11.54 1.66 15.49
C GLY A 22 -10.80 2.34 14.33
N ASN A 23 -11.09 1.96 13.09
CA ASN A 23 -10.54 2.61 11.91
C ASN A 23 -11.43 3.80 11.53
N VAL A 24 -11.00 5.00 11.87
CA VAL A 24 -11.77 6.23 11.65
C VAL A 24 -12.13 6.49 10.18
N VAL A 25 -11.35 5.93 9.24
CA VAL A 25 -11.66 6.03 7.80
C VAL A 25 -12.84 5.13 7.47
N ASN A 26 -12.81 3.86 7.94
CA ASN A 26 -13.94 2.94 7.76
C ASN A 26 -15.21 3.47 8.43
N GLU A 27 -15.11 3.94 9.66
CA GLU A 27 -16.25 4.51 10.40
C GLU A 27 -16.84 5.75 9.69
N ALA A 28 -16.01 6.58 9.06
CA ALA A 28 -16.50 7.71 8.28
C ALA A 28 -17.23 7.23 7.00
N CYS A 29 -16.72 6.21 6.32
CA CYS A 29 -17.41 5.58 5.19
C CYS A 29 -18.76 4.98 5.62
N GLU A 30 -18.81 4.30 6.77
CA GLU A 30 -20.06 3.77 7.31
C GLU A 30 -21.07 4.86 7.67
N ARG A 31 -20.63 6.01 8.22
CA ARG A 31 -21.52 7.14 8.48
C ARG A 31 -22.10 7.71 7.18
N VAL A 32 -21.28 7.85 6.12
CA VAL A 32 -21.78 8.30 4.81
C VAL A 32 -22.76 7.29 4.22
N ALA A 33 -22.44 5.99 4.29
CA ALA A 33 -23.35 4.96 3.83
C ALA A 33 -24.69 4.96 4.59
N ALA A 34 -24.64 5.18 5.91
CA ALA A 34 -25.85 5.27 6.74
C ALA A 34 -26.76 6.50 6.40
N LEU A 35 -26.17 7.61 5.88
CA LEU A 35 -26.96 8.77 5.42
C LEU A 35 -27.73 8.44 4.14
N ILE A 36 -27.18 7.60 3.27
CA ILE A 36 -27.81 7.17 2.01
C ILE A 36 -28.77 6.01 2.26
N ASP A 37 -28.47 5.19 3.26
CA ASP A 37 -29.17 3.94 3.64
C ASP A 37 -29.47 3.05 2.44
N PRO A 38 -28.45 2.51 1.75
CA PRO A 38 -28.65 1.70 0.56
C PRO A 38 -29.55 0.50 0.86
N ALA A 39 -30.60 0.31 0.07
CA ALA A 39 -31.54 -0.80 0.25
C ALA A 39 -30.85 -2.16 0.12
N PHE A 40 -29.80 -2.27 -0.68
CA PHE A 40 -29.11 -3.52 -0.94
C PHE A 40 -27.67 -3.27 -1.39
N LEU A 41 -26.70 -4.07 -0.90
CA LEU A 41 -25.32 -4.09 -1.34
C LEU A 41 -25.01 -5.45 -1.98
N VAL A 42 -24.33 -5.44 -3.11
CA VAL A 42 -23.61 -6.60 -3.65
C VAL A 42 -22.12 -6.36 -3.56
N ASN A 43 -21.41 -7.26 -2.90
CA ASN A 43 -19.97 -7.24 -2.77
C ASN A 43 -19.36 -8.53 -3.31
N ALA A 44 -18.22 -8.47 -3.97
CA ALA A 44 -17.57 -9.64 -4.56
C ALA A 44 -16.11 -9.74 -4.15
N ILE A 45 -15.64 -10.94 -3.84
CA ILE A 45 -14.23 -11.27 -3.73
C ILE A 45 -13.82 -11.92 -5.05
N VAL A 46 -12.83 -11.33 -5.70
CA VAL A 46 -12.26 -11.84 -6.94
C VAL A 46 -11.00 -12.66 -6.66
N ASP A 47 -10.81 -13.71 -7.44
CA ASP A 47 -9.60 -14.52 -7.39
C ASP A 47 -8.42 -13.81 -8.09
N GLN A 48 -7.27 -14.45 -8.07
CA GLN A 48 -6.03 -13.95 -8.66
C GLN A 48 -6.09 -13.79 -10.19
N ARG A 49 -7.10 -14.33 -10.85
CA ARG A 49 -7.36 -14.20 -12.30
C ARG A 49 -8.46 -13.20 -12.61
N GLY A 50 -8.92 -12.45 -11.59
CA GLY A 50 -10.02 -11.49 -11.73
C GLY A 50 -11.41 -12.15 -11.84
N ARG A 51 -11.53 -13.47 -11.60
CA ARG A 51 -12.82 -14.16 -11.63
C ARG A 51 -13.53 -14.01 -10.29
N VAL A 52 -14.84 -13.86 -10.32
CA VAL A 52 -15.65 -13.79 -9.09
C VAL A 52 -15.59 -15.14 -8.37
N GLY A 53 -14.98 -15.16 -7.20
CA GLY A 53 -14.88 -16.34 -6.35
C GLY A 53 -16.05 -16.46 -5.39
N GLN A 54 -16.45 -15.34 -4.77
CA GLN A 54 -17.56 -15.29 -3.83
C GLN A 54 -18.34 -13.98 -3.96
N VAL A 55 -19.64 -14.03 -3.72
CA VAL A 55 -20.54 -12.87 -3.73
C VAL A 55 -21.27 -12.79 -2.39
N PHE A 56 -21.39 -11.59 -1.87
CA PHE A 56 -22.10 -11.28 -0.63
C PHE A 56 -23.17 -10.23 -0.95
N GLY A 57 -24.43 -10.55 -0.67
CA GLY A 57 -25.54 -9.66 -0.91
C GLY A 57 -26.40 -9.48 0.33
N GLY A 58 -27.01 -8.30 0.47
CA GLY A 58 -27.91 -8.00 1.58
C GLY A 58 -27.76 -6.57 2.13
N HIS A 59 -28.11 -6.40 3.40
CA HIS A 59 -27.91 -5.13 4.10
C HIS A 59 -26.44 -4.69 4.01
N TRP A 60 -26.20 -3.46 3.60
CA TRP A 60 -24.88 -2.94 3.22
C TRP A 60 -23.79 -3.19 4.28
N ARG A 61 -24.08 -2.94 5.57
CA ARG A 61 -23.11 -3.15 6.66
C ARG A 61 -22.81 -4.64 6.86
N ALA A 62 -23.83 -5.49 6.89
CA ALA A 62 -23.63 -6.91 7.12
C ALA A 62 -22.92 -7.61 5.95
N ALA A 63 -23.30 -7.29 4.71
CA ALA A 63 -22.66 -7.83 3.52
C ALA A 63 -21.17 -7.40 3.42
N HIS A 64 -20.86 -6.12 3.73
CA HIS A 64 -19.49 -5.63 3.75
C HIS A 64 -18.66 -6.32 4.84
N ALA A 65 -19.14 -6.36 6.08
CA ALA A 65 -18.43 -7.00 7.20
C ALA A 65 -18.12 -8.47 6.89
N ARG A 66 -19.13 -9.21 6.38
CA ARG A 66 -18.95 -10.62 6.03
C ARG A 66 -17.92 -10.82 4.91
N ALA A 67 -17.93 -9.97 3.88
CA ALA A 67 -16.93 -10.01 2.83
C ALA A 67 -15.52 -9.76 3.37
N CYS A 68 -15.36 -8.81 4.28
CA CYS A 68 -14.07 -8.52 4.93
C CYS A 68 -13.55 -9.69 5.76
N ASP A 69 -14.42 -10.37 6.53
CA ASP A 69 -14.05 -11.55 7.32
C ASP A 69 -13.54 -12.69 6.44
N VAL A 70 -14.27 -12.96 5.36
CA VAL A 70 -13.89 -14.01 4.40
C VAL A 70 -12.61 -13.63 3.65
N TYR A 71 -12.48 -12.36 3.23
CA TYR A 71 -11.24 -11.88 2.61
C TYR A 71 -10.06 -12.04 3.56
N SER A 72 -10.19 -11.59 4.80
CA SER A 72 -9.13 -11.70 5.80
C SER A 72 -8.72 -13.15 6.05
N SER A 73 -9.70 -14.07 6.19
CA SER A 73 -9.40 -15.49 6.43
C SER A 73 -8.63 -16.17 5.28
N SER A 74 -8.85 -15.71 4.04
CA SER A 74 -8.23 -16.30 2.84
C SER A 74 -6.91 -15.62 2.44
N HIS A 75 -6.77 -14.31 2.69
CA HIS A 75 -5.64 -13.48 2.22
C HIS A 75 -4.65 -13.11 3.33
N ALA A 76 -5.06 -13.18 4.61
CA ALA A 76 -4.13 -12.96 5.71
C ALA A 76 -3.09 -14.09 5.78
N ARG A 77 -1.86 -13.69 6.06
CA ARG A 77 -0.75 -14.61 6.34
C ARG A 77 -0.10 -14.18 7.64
N ARG A 78 -0.23 -15.05 8.65
CA ARG A 78 0.42 -14.84 9.94
C ARG A 78 1.92 -14.99 9.79
N ILE A 79 2.67 -14.01 10.31
CA ILE A 79 4.11 -14.01 10.38
C ILE A 79 4.55 -13.91 11.84
N GLU A 80 5.60 -14.66 12.19
CA GLU A 80 6.12 -14.69 13.56
C GLU A 80 6.85 -13.39 13.94
N SER A 81 7.54 -12.79 12.98
CA SER A 81 8.31 -11.57 13.19
C SER A 81 8.57 -10.85 11.87
N LYS A 82 8.77 -9.54 11.94
CA LYS A 82 9.27 -8.77 10.81
C LYS A 82 10.69 -9.18 10.43
N ARG A 83 11.07 -8.98 9.18
CA ARG A 83 12.40 -9.33 8.64
C ARG A 83 13.10 -8.09 8.10
N LYS A 84 14.44 -8.17 7.98
CA LYS A 84 15.28 -7.10 7.42
C LYS A 84 15.14 -6.96 5.90
N LEU A 85 14.62 -7.97 5.22
CA LEU A 85 14.39 -7.98 3.78
C LEU A 85 12.97 -8.45 3.47
N VAL A 86 12.30 -7.72 2.57
CA VAL A 86 11.07 -8.17 1.92
C VAL A 86 11.21 -7.96 0.42
N ILE A 87 11.04 -9.03 -0.33
CA ILE A 87 10.94 -8.98 -1.79
C ILE A 87 9.46 -9.06 -2.14
N VAL A 88 8.93 -8.06 -2.82
CA VAL A 88 7.52 -7.98 -3.14
C VAL A 88 7.29 -7.69 -4.61
N SER A 89 6.50 -8.54 -5.27
CA SER A 89 5.92 -8.25 -6.58
C SER A 89 4.48 -7.77 -6.41
N CYS A 90 4.05 -6.85 -7.25
CA CYS A 90 2.66 -6.44 -7.31
C CYS A 90 1.74 -7.56 -7.81
N GLY A 91 2.29 -8.51 -8.57
CA GLY A 91 1.56 -9.64 -9.15
C GLY A 91 1.21 -9.45 -10.62
N GLY A 92 1.81 -8.46 -11.29
CA GLY A 92 1.61 -8.14 -12.70
C GLY A 92 0.37 -7.27 -12.96
N SER A 93 0.12 -6.98 -14.21
CA SER A 93 -1.04 -6.17 -14.65
C SER A 93 -2.39 -6.81 -14.22
N PRO A 94 -3.33 -5.99 -13.75
CA PRO A 94 -3.35 -4.52 -13.65
C PRO A 94 -2.79 -3.94 -12.33
N TYR A 95 -2.23 -4.77 -11.45
CA TYR A 95 -1.81 -4.33 -10.10
C TYR A 95 -0.55 -3.46 -10.12
N ASP A 96 0.24 -3.53 -11.19
CA ASP A 96 1.45 -2.73 -11.42
C ASP A 96 1.39 -1.87 -12.68
N ILE A 97 0.19 -1.60 -13.19
CA ILE A 97 0.01 -0.82 -14.43
C ILE A 97 0.67 0.55 -14.33
N ASN A 98 0.72 1.15 -13.15
CA ASN A 98 1.42 2.40 -12.86
C ASN A 98 1.84 2.47 -11.38
N MET A 99 2.65 3.48 -11.03
CA MET A 99 3.16 3.66 -9.66
C MET A 99 2.05 3.86 -8.63
N ILE A 100 0.96 4.56 -8.98
CA ILE A 100 -0.19 4.77 -8.07
C ILE A 100 -0.89 3.44 -7.72
N GLN A 101 -0.85 2.43 -8.60
CA GLN A 101 -1.35 1.11 -8.27
C GLN A 101 -0.27 0.27 -7.54
N ALA A 102 0.96 0.31 -8.02
CA ALA A 102 2.07 -0.47 -7.49
C ALA A 102 2.34 -0.21 -5.99
N HIS A 103 2.16 1.06 -5.51
CA HIS A 103 2.40 1.38 -4.11
C HIS A 103 1.58 0.56 -3.12
N LYS A 104 0.45 -0.04 -3.53
CA LYS A 104 -0.39 -0.90 -2.68
C LYS A 104 0.35 -2.17 -2.25
N ALA A 105 1.20 -2.73 -3.12
CA ALA A 105 2.03 -3.86 -2.74
C ALA A 105 3.10 -3.44 -1.71
N LEU A 106 3.65 -2.24 -1.84
CA LEU A 106 4.58 -1.69 -0.86
C LEU A 106 3.89 -1.45 0.50
N ASP A 107 2.61 -1.05 0.53
CA ASP A 107 1.81 -0.93 1.77
C ASP A 107 1.73 -2.26 2.54
N MET A 108 1.67 -3.38 1.84
CA MET A 108 1.67 -4.70 2.46
C MET A 108 3.07 -5.13 2.87
N ALA A 109 4.08 -4.86 2.05
CA ALA A 109 5.47 -5.24 2.34
C ALA A 109 6.00 -4.59 3.63
N VAL A 110 5.66 -3.33 3.91
CA VAL A 110 6.10 -2.64 5.14
C VAL A 110 5.56 -3.27 6.42
N GLN A 111 4.44 -4.02 6.34
CA GLN A 111 3.91 -4.74 7.50
C GLN A 111 4.83 -5.90 7.92
N ALA A 112 5.60 -6.46 6.98
CA ALA A 112 6.49 -7.58 7.18
C ALA A 112 7.97 -7.19 7.33
N CYS A 113 8.31 -5.90 7.13
CA CYS A 113 9.68 -5.38 7.20
C CYS A 113 9.94 -4.66 8.51
N VAL A 114 11.14 -4.83 9.12
CA VAL A 114 11.58 -4.03 10.26
C VAL A 114 11.94 -2.62 9.80
N ASP A 115 11.78 -1.62 10.64
CA ASP A 115 12.24 -0.26 10.35
C ASP A 115 13.75 -0.24 10.07
N GLY A 116 14.16 0.51 9.07
CA GLY A 116 15.53 0.49 8.55
C GLY A 116 15.87 -0.71 7.67
N GLY A 117 14.91 -1.61 7.46
CA GLY A 117 15.07 -2.76 6.55
C GLY A 117 14.98 -2.38 5.08
N SER A 118 15.26 -3.36 4.22
CA SER A 118 15.24 -3.22 2.77
C SER A 118 14.00 -3.88 2.17
N ILE A 119 13.40 -3.21 1.20
CA ILE A 119 12.28 -3.75 0.41
C ILE A 119 12.69 -3.71 -1.05
N ILE A 120 12.54 -4.82 -1.76
CA ILE A 120 12.72 -4.88 -3.21
C ILE A 120 11.33 -4.99 -3.82
N LEU A 121 10.89 -3.92 -4.49
CA LEU A 121 9.60 -3.83 -5.15
C LEU A 121 9.77 -4.14 -6.65
N LEU A 122 9.03 -5.14 -7.14
CA LEU A 122 8.96 -5.49 -8.55
C LEU A 122 7.61 -4.99 -9.10
N ALA A 123 7.67 -4.01 -9.98
CA ALA A 123 6.50 -3.39 -10.60
C ALA A 123 6.87 -2.80 -11.96
N GLU A 124 6.29 -3.32 -13.03
CA GLU A 124 6.58 -2.87 -14.40
C GLU A 124 6.28 -1.38 -14.58
N CYS A 125 5.09 -0.92 -14.15
CA CYS A 125 4.62 0.46 -14.30
C CYS A 125 4.60 0.96 -15.76
N ARG A 126 4.17 0.11 -16.71
CA ARG A 126 4.17 0.42 -18.14
C ARG A 126 3.39 1.68 -18.52
N ASP A 127 2.36 2.06 -17.75
CA ASP A 127 1.61 3.31 -17.92
C ASP A 127 2.20 4.44 -17.02
N GLY A 128 3.49 4.33 -16.67
CA GLY A 128 4.23 5.35 -15.96
C GLY A 128 3.78 5.54 -14.50
N LEU A 129 3.69 6.79 -14.11
CA LEU A 129 3.38 7.18 -12.73
C LEU A 129 1.88 7.10 -12.40
N GLY A 130 1.01 7.03 -13.41
CA GLY A 130 -0.45 7.08 -13.30
C GLY A 130 -1.03 8.51 -13.35
N ARG A 131 -0.19 9.53 -13.12
CA ARG A 131 -0.49 10.95 -13.35
C ARG A 131 0.78 11.70 -13.68
N ALA A 132 0.73 12.58 -14.68
CA ALA A 132 1.89 13.36 -15.12
C ALA A 132 2.44 14.29 -14.01
N ASP A 133 1.56 14.79 -13.12
CA ASP A 133 1.92 15.69 -12.04
C ASP A 133 2.28 14.98 -10.71
N PHE A 134 2.43 13.64 -10.71
CA PHE A 134 2.66 12.89 -9.46
C PHE A 134 3.99 13.23 -8.80
N LEU A 135 5.05 13.45 -9.59
CA LEU A 135 6.38 13.74 -9.05
C LEU A 135 6.52 15.08 -8.33
N LYS A 136 5.63 16.06 -8.58
CA LYS A 136 5.66 17.37 -7.90
C LYS A 136 5.60 17.26 -6.37
N TRP A 137 5.04 16.18 -5.86
CA TRP A 137 4.91 15.94 -4.42
C TRP A 137 6.23 15.61 -3.73
N PHE A 138 7.18 15.02 -4.47
CA PHE A 138 8.49 14.63 -3.98
C PHE A 138 9.50 15.78 -3.95
N ASP A 139 9.11 16.97 -4.40
CA ASP A 139 9.87 18.21 -4.21
C ASP A 139 9.81 18.67 -2.74
N SER A 140 8.88 18.13 -1.94
CA SER A 140 8.87 18.32 -0.49
C SER A 140 10.10 17.69 0.15
N PRO A 141 10.78 18.38 1.09
CA PRO A 141 12.00 17.87 1.71
C PRO A 141 11.78 16.60 2.52
N ASP A 142 10.59 16.42 3.09
CA ASP A 142 10.19 15.27 3.90
C ASP A 142 8.68 15.05 3.94
N SER A 143 8.26 13.93 4.50
CA SER A 143 6.85 13.57 4.64
C SER A 143 6.09 14.52 5.56
N ARG A 144 6.75 15.11 6.56
CA ARG A 144 6.13 16.04 7.51
C ARG A 144 5.77 17.37 6.85
N THR A 145 6.67 17.89 6.01
CA THR A 145 6.42 19.08 5.20
C THR A 145 5.29 18.86 4.21
N LEU A 146 5.30 17.69 3.53
CA LEU A 146 4.21 17.31 2.63
C LEU A 146 2.88 17.16 3.36
N GLU A 147 2.88 16.59 4.56
CA GLU A 147 1.71 16.46 5.42
C GLU A 147 1.11 17.83 5.75
N THR A 148 1.94 18.81 6.14
CA THR A 148 1.50 20.17 6.42
C THR A 148 0.84 20.82 5.20
N ARG A 149 1.50 20.71 4.04
CA ARG A 149 0.93 21.21 2.78
C ARG A 149 -0.43 20.57 2.45
N LEU A 150 -0.59 19.26 2.68
CA LEU A 150 -1.85 18.56 2.43
C LEU A 150 -2.95 18.92 3.43
N LYS A 151 -2.59 19.35 4.65
CA LYS A 151 -3.54 19.90 5.63
C LYS A 151 -4.10 21.23 5.18
N ASP A 152 -3.26 22.09 4.65
CA ASP A 152 -3.64 23.44 4.22
C ASP A 152 -4.40 23.42 2.89
N ALA A 153 -3.92 22.63 1.93
CA ALA A 153 -4.51 22.49 0.59
C ALA A 153 -4.43 21.03 0.13
N TYR A 154 -5.53 20.28 0.32
CA TYR A 154 -5.59 18.90 -0.13
C TYR A 154 -5.76 18.82 -1.65
N GLU A 155 -4.87 18.04 -2.28
CA GLU A 155 -5.01 17.65 -3.67
C GLU A 155 -5.01 16.11 -3.80
N VAL A 156 -5.76 15.59 -4.77
CA VAL A 156 -5.82 14.16 -5.08
C VAL A 156 -4.44 13.62 -5.42
N ASN A 157 -4.12 12.42 -4.93
CA ASN A 157 -2.84 11.74 -5.01
C ASN A 157 -1.71 12.32 -4.15
N GLY A 158 -1.85 13.50 -3.55
CA GLY A 158 -0.89 14.00 -2.57
C GLY A 158 -0.75 13.07 -1.38
N GLN A 159 -1.86 12.48 -0.89
CA GLN A 159 -1.82 11.48 0.18
C GLN A 159 -1.11 10.18 -0.25
N THR A 160 -1.19 9.78 -1.54
CA THR A 160 -0.47 8.61 -2.06
C THR A 160 1.03 8.88 -2.06
N ALA A 161 1.44 10.06 -2.52
CA ALA A 161 2.84 10.48 -2.48
C ALA A 161 3.35 10.60 -1.03
N TRP A 162 2.55 11.17 -0.12
CA TRP A 162 2.88 11.22 1.30
C TRP A 162 3.07 9.82 1.88
N ALA A 163 2.16 8.89 1.59
CA ALA A 163 2.27 7.51 2.05
C ALA A 163 3.49 6.79 1.47
N LEU A 164 3.90 7.11 0.24
CA LEU A 164 5.12 6.59 -0.37
C LEU A 164 6.37 7.19 0.30
N LEU A 165 6.38 8.51 0.47
CA LEU A 165 7.49 9.23 1.09
C LEU A 165 7.75 8.76 2.53
N THR A 166 6.71 8.58 3.34
CA THR A 166 6.85 8.03 4.70
C THR A 166 7.46 6.63 4.71
N LYS A 167 7.29 5.84 3.65
CA LYS A 167 7.91 4.52 3.54
C LYS A 167 9.37 4.61 3.14
N THR A 168 9.69 5.45 2.15
CA THR A 168 11.08 5.62 1.70
C THR A 168 11.97 6.31 2.73
N GLU A 169 11.40 7.04 3.69
CA GLU A 169 12.09 7.56 4.87
C GLU A 169 12.39 6.49 5.94
N ARG A 170 11.58 5.44 5.99
CA ARG A 170 11.70 4.37 6.99
C ARG A 170 12.41 3.13 6.47
N PHE A 171 12.32 2.87 5.18
CA PHE A 171 12.83 1.66 4.54
C PHE A 171 13.69 2.01 3.33
N ARG A 172 14.70 1.21 3.08
CA ARG A 172 15.45 1.30 1.83
C ARG A 172 14.70 0.53 0.75
N VAL A 173 14.02 1.26 -0.14
CA VAL A 173 13.22 0.65 -1.19
C VAL A 173 14.01 0.60 -2.49
N HIS A 174 14.32 -0.62 -2.96
CA HIS A 174 14.85 -0.85 -4.31
C HIS A 174 13.68 -1.12 -5.24
N MET A 175 13.68 -0.56 -6.43
CA MET A 175 12.60 -0.73 -7.38
C MET A 175 13.11 -1.28 -8.70
N ILE A 176 12.50 -2.38 -9.15
CA ILE A 176 12.73 -2.98 -10.47
C ILE A 176 11.49 -2.65 -11.30
N THR A 177 11.66 -1.83 -12.34
CA THR A 177 10.56 -1.18 -13.06
C THR A 177 11.01 -0.74 -14.46
N GLU A 178 10.05 -0.39 -15.32
CA GLU A 178 10.29 0.30 -16.59
C GLU A 178 10.30 1.84 -16.47
N LEU A 179 10.00 2.39 -15.27
CA LEU A 179 10.16 3.83 -15.02
C LEU A 179 11.61 4.25 -15.19
N GLY A 180 11.80 5.50 -15.63
CA GLY A 180 13.13 6.09 -15.69
C GLY A 180 13.81 6.14 -14.31
N ASP A 181 15.11 5.87 -14.30
CA ASP A 181 15.91 5.87 -13.07
C ASP A 181 15.77 7.19 -12.27
N ASP A 182 15.67 8.32 -12.96
CA ASP A 182 15.55 9.63 -12.32
C ASP A 182 14.19 9.79 -11.61
N ASP A 183 13.11 9.26 -12.19
CA ASP A 183 11.79 9.24 -11.55
C ASP A 183 11.80 8.39 -10.29
N VAL A 184 12.46 7.21 -10.35
CA VAL A 184 12.63 6.33 -9.19
C VAL A 184 13.42 7.03 -8.09
N ARG A 185 14.55 7.69 -8.43
CA ARG A 185 15.37 8.44 -7.46
C ARG A 185 14.61 9.63 -6.88
N ARG A 186 13.82 10.34 -7.69
CA ARG A 186 13.00 11.46 -7.23
C ARG A 186 11.96 11.01 -6.21
N MET A 187 11.41 9.79 -6.36
CA MET A 187 10.57 9.15 -5.35
C MET A 187 11.36 8.59 -4.15
N ARG A 188 12.67 8.87 -4.07
CA ARG A 188 13.58 8.42 -3.00
C ARG A 188 13.74 6.91 -2.90
N MET A 189 13.61 6.24 -4.02
CA MET A 189 13.88 4.81 -4.16
C MET A 189 15.20 4.60 -4.90
N VAL A 190 15.75 3.39 -4.80
CA VAL A 190 16.97 2.97 -5.47
C VAL A 190 16.56 2.20 -6.72
N PRO A 191 16.82 2.69 -7.94
CA PRO A 191 16.55 1.92 -9.15
C PRO A 191 17.45 0.69 -9.21
N ALA A 192 16.89 -0.41 -9.70
CA ALA A 192 17.63 -1.64 -9.99
C ALA A 192 17.04 -2.30 -11.25
N ARG A 193 17.90 -2.88 -12.08
CA ARG A 193 17.49 -3.51 -13.35
C ARG A 193 17.17 -4.97 -13.22
N SER A 194 17.62 -5.60 -12.12
CA SER A 194 17.38 -7.01 -11.84
C SER A 194 17.32 -7.27 -10.34
N LEU A 195 16.79 -8.44 -9.98
CA LEU A 195 16.79 -8.90 -8.60
C LEU A 195 18.22 -9.10 -8.08
N ASP A 196 19.11 -9.62 -8.92
CA ASP A 196 20.52 -9.84 -8.55
C ASP A 196 21.22 -8.52 -8.24
N GLU A 197 21.00 -7.48 -9.05
CA GLU A 197 21.53 -6.14 -8.79
C GLU A 197 20.97 -5.58 -7.48
N ALA A 198 19.66 -5.68 -7.24
CA ALA A 198 19.06 -5.20 -6.01
C ALA A 198 19.60 -5.95 -4.78
N LEU A 199 19.81 -7.26 -4.88
CA LEU A 199 20.37 -8.09 -3.80
C LEU A 199 21.85 -7.79 -3.56
N ALA A 200 22.64 -7.57 -4.60
CA ALA A 200 24.07 -7.22 -4.49
C ALA A 200 24.28 -5.90 -3.73
N ASN A 201 23.31 -4.99 -3.79
CA ASN A 201 23.32 -3.72 -3.07
C ASN A 201 22.92 -3.82 -1.59
N LEU A 202 22.58 -5.03 -1.10
CA LEU A 202 22.27 -5.25 0.32
C LEU A 202 23.52 -5.59 1.12
N ALA A 203 23.63 -5.02 2.31
CA ALA A 203 24.68 -5.40 3.25
C ALA A 203 24.36 -6.79 3.83
N GLN A 204 25.03 -7.85 3.37
CA GLN A 204 24.90 -9.26 3.77
C GLN A 204 23.58 -9.92 3.30
N ASN A 205 23.55 -11.26 3.19
CA ASN A 205 22.37 -12.03 2.81
C ASN A 205 21.34 -12.12 3.96
N PRO A 206 20.45 -11.15 4.13
CA PRO A 206 19.49 -11.17 5.21
C PRO A 206 18.41 -12.21 4.91
N ARG A 207 17.98 -12.93 5.93
CA ARG A 207 16.72 -13.71 5.85
C ARG A 207 15.55 -12.76 5.64
N GLY A 208 14.68 -13.07 4.68
CA GLY A 208 13.58 -12.21 4.27
C GLY A 208 12.30 -12.97 3.97
N TYR A 209 11.30 -12.21 3.59
CA TYR A 209 10.06 -12.73 3.01
C TYR A 209 10.03 -12.46 1.52
N VAL A 210 9.41 -13.40 0.78
CA VAL A 210 9.05 -13.21 -0.63
C VAL A 210 7.53 -13.16 -0.72
N MET A 211 7.00 -12.09 -1.30
CA MET A 211 5.58 -11.82 -1.48
C MET A 211 5.26 -11.72 -2.98
N PRO A 212 4.95 -12.83 -3.65
CA PRO A 212 4.78 -12.85 -5.12
C PRO A 212 3.59 -12.00 -5.62
N ARG A 213 2.64 -11.68 -4.74
CA ARG A 213 1.42 -10.91 -5.02
C ARG A 213 1.09 -10.01 -3.84
N GLY A 214 1.96 -9.04 -3.59
CA GLY A 214 1.87 -8.17 -2.41
C GLY A 214 0.57 -7.39 -2.30
N ALA A 215 0.00 -6.95 -3.42
CA ALA A 215 -1.26 -6.19 -3.42
C ALA A 215 -2.48 -7.01 -2.91
N ALA A 216 -2.41 -8.34 -2.97
CA ALA A 216 -3.50 -9.24 -2.56
C ALA A 216 -3.21 -10.00 -1.26
N LEU A 217 -2.12 -9.68 -0.56
CA LEU A 217 -1.68 -10.42 0.62
C LEU A 217 -1.64 -9.49 1.83
N LEU A 218 -2.19 -9.95 2.96
CA LEU A 218 -2.22 -9.19 4.21
C LEU A 218 -1.32 -9.87 5.26
N PRO A 219 -0.09 -9.40 5.49
CA PRO A 219 0.75 -9.89 6.58
C PRO A 219 0.19 -9.43 7.93
N LEU A 220 0.03 -10.36 8.86
CA LEU A 220 -0.37 -10.09 10.24
C LEU A 220 0.69 -10.66 11.19
N LEU A 221 1.16 -9.85 12.13
CA LEU A 221 1.98 -10.33 13.24
C LEU A 221 1.13 -11.17 14.20
N ASN A 222 1.71 -12.26 14.67
CA ASN A 222 1.10 -13.07 15.73
C ASN A 222 0.99 -12.31 17.04
#